data_7815da778a7d05208f2e07887f9ed826
#
_entry.id   7815da778a7d05208f2e07887f9ed826
#
_cell.length_a   1.000
_cell.length_b   1.000
_cell.length_c   1.000
_cell.angle_alpha   90.00
_cell.angle_beta   90.00
_cell.angle_gamma   90.00
#
_symmetry.space_group_name_H-M   'P 1'
#
loop_
_entity.id
_entity.type
_entity.pdbx_description
1 polymer ?
#
loop_
_entity_poly.entity_id
_entity_poly.type
_entity_poly.pdbx_seq_one_letter_code
_entity_poly.pdbx_strand_id
1 'polypeptide(L)' 'MEMFKTLDIRGLSFFKAYQLASEEYKIIKKNGILELIVDKQKNFTEDFSKWAKSQGGKIFDIEDDHRMVRLFI' A
#
# COMPACT_ATOMS: atom_id res chain seq x y z
N MET A 1 -20.50 4.45 2.04
CA MET A 1 -19.84 3.64 3.07
C MET A 1 -18.35 3.58 2.80
N GLU A 2 -17.55 3.94 3.78
CA GLU A 2 -16.11 3.86 3.66
C GLU A 2 -15.64 2.43 3.84
N MET A 3 -14.68 2.02 3.04
CA MET A 3 -14.04 0.72 3.15
C MET A 3 -12.61 0.91 3.65
N PHE A 4 -12.21 0.07 4.55
CA PHE A 4 -10.83 0.05 5.05
C PHE A 4 -10.31 -1.37 4.89
N LYS A 5 -9.21 -1.52 4.18
CA LYS A 5 -8.61 -2.82 3.95
C LYS A 5 -7.15 -2.78 4.34
N THR A 6 -6.73 -3.78 5.11
CA THR A 6 -5.32 -3.96 5.47
C THR A 6 -4.75 -5.12 4.66
N LEU A 7 -3.63 -4.89 4.02
CA LEU A 7 -2.93 -5.89 3.24
C LEU A 7 -1.49 -5.99 3.74
N ASP A 8 -1.16 -7.13 4.31
CA ASP A 8 0.19 -7.40 4.80
C ASP A 8 0.99 -8.06 3.69
N ILE A 9 1.93 -7.31 3.12
CA ILE A 9 2.76 -7.78 2.02
C ILE A 9 4.21 -7.99 2.44
N ARG A 10 4.46 -8.09 3.74
CA ARG A 10 5.81 -8.39 4.23
C ARG A 10 6.24 -9.78 3.77
N GLY A 11 7.53 -9.91 3.46
CA GLY A 11 8.09 -11.17 3.00
C GLY A 11 7.87 -11.48 1.53
N LEU A 12 7.11 -10.66 0.80
CA LEU A 12 6.84 -10.87 -0.62
C LEU A 12 7.81 -10.05 -1.47
N SER A 13 8.04 -10.53 -2.70
CA SER A 13 8.76 -9.71 -3.68
C SER A 13 7.92 -8.50 -4.05
N PHE A 14 8.56 -7.46 -4.59
CA PHE A 14 7.80 -6.27 -5.00
C PHE A 14 6.74 -6.62 -6.04
N PHE A 15 7.08 -7.48 -6.99
CA PHE A 15 6.15 -7.87 -8.04
C PHE A 15 4.88 -8.50 -7.45
N LYS A 16 5.04 -9.44 -6.51
CA LYS A 16 3.89 -10.10 -5.89
C LYS A 16 3.10 -9.12 -5.01
N ALA A 17 3.80 -8.30 -4.24
CA ALA A 17 3.18 -7.28 -3.40
C ALA A 17 2.38 -6.29 -4.24
N TYR A 18 2.96 -5.82 -5.34
CA TYR A 18 2.31 -4.92 -6.27
C TYR A 18 1.04 -5.52 -6.86
N GLN A 19 1.11 -6.79 -7.26
CA GLN A 19 -0.04 -7.48 -7.83
C GLN A 19 -1.21 -7.53 -6.85
N LEU A 20 -0.93 -7.91 -5.60
CA LEU A 20 -1.96 -7.98 -4.58
C LEU A 20 -2.52 -6.61 -4.23
N ALA A 21 -1.65 -5.62 -4.11
CA ALA A 21 -2.07 -4.26 -3.80
C ALA A 21 -2.95 -3.69 -4.91
N SER A 22 -2.60 -3.94 -6.17
CA SER A 22 -3.37 -3.47 -7.33
C SER A 22 -4.77 -4.06 -7.34
N GLU A 23 -4.90 -5.34 -7.03
CA GLU A 23 -6.20 -6.00 -6.99
C GLU A 23 -7.10 -5.40 -5.92
N GLU A 24 -6.57 -5.19 -4.72
CA GLU A 24 -7.34 -4.60 -3.63
C GLU A 24 -7.68 -3.13 -3.90
N TYR A 25 -6.75 -2.39 -4.47
CA TYR A 25 -6.97 -0.97 -4.76
C TYR A 25 -8.10 -0.77 -5.76
N LYS A 26 -8.22 -1.63 -6.77
CA LYS A 26 -9.30 -1.55 -7.75
C LYS A 26 -10.67 -1.66 -7.09
N ILE A 27 -10.76 -2.42 -6.02
CA ILE A 27 -12.02 -2.64 -5.32
C ILE A 27 -12.42 -1.43 -4.48
N ILE A 28 -11.45 -0.79 -3.81
CA ILE A 28 -11.75 0.21 -2.79
C ILE A 28 -11.48 1.64 -3.19
N LYS A 29 -10.95 1.89 -4.38
CA LYS A 29 -10.37 3.21 -4.74
C LYS A 29 -11.30 4.40 -4.66
N LYS A 30 -12.62 4.21 -4.77
CA LYS A 30 -13.57 5.34 -4.76
C LYS A 30 -13.87 5.87 -3.37
N ASN A 31 -14.01 4.98 -2.39
CA ASN A 31 -14.47 5.37 -1.05
C ASN A 31 -13.69 4.64 0.04
N GLY A 32 -12.51 4.15 -0.28
CA GLY A 32 -11.81 3.32 0.66
C GLY A 32 -10.40 3.78 0.95
N ILE A 33 -9.85 3.19 1.98
CA ILE A 33 -8.47 3.38 2.39
C ILE A 33 -7.80 2.02 2.35
N LEU A 34 -6.68 1.93 1.67
CA LEU A 34 -5.87 0.73 1.63
C LEU A 34 -4.64 0.95 2.50
N GLU A 35 -4.53 0.13 3.54
CA GLU A 35 -3.34 0.11 4.39
C GLU A 35 -2.43 -1.01 3.91
N LEU A 36 -1.22 -0.66 3.47
CA LEU A 36 -0.21 -1.64 3.08
C LEU A 36 0.83 -1.73 4.18
N ILE A 37 1.08 -2.94 4.66
CA ILE A 37 2.11 -3.20 5.65
C ILE A 37 3.30 -3.79 4.91
N VAL A 38 4.40 -3.04 4.84
CA VAL A 38 5.59 -3.42 4.08
C VAL A 38 6.78 -3.64 4.99
N ASP A 39 7.73 -4.43 4.53
CA ASP A 39 9.00 -4.61 5.24
C ASP A 39 9.79 -3.32 5.22
N LYS A 40 10.23 -2.89 6.40
CA LYS A 40 11.06 -1.70 6.51
C LYS A 40 12.37 -1.82 5.72
N GLN A 41 12.91 -3.03 5.63
CA GLN A 41 14.18 -3.28 4.96
C GLN A 41 14.10 -3.24 3.43
N LYS A 42 12.91 -3.39 2.87
CA LYS A 42 12.75 -3.49 1.42
C LYS A 42 12.46 -2.17 0.71
N ASN A 43 12.29 -1.11 1.42
CA ASN A 43 12.12 0.24 0.87
C ASN A 43 11.10 0.33 -0.28
N PHE A 44 9.94 -0.29 -0.10
CA PHE A 44 8.88 -0.26 -1.11
C PHE A 44 8.10 1.06 -1.12
N THR A 45 8.32 1.92 -0.14
CA THR A 45 7.54 3.14 0.03
C THR A 45 7.58 4.03 -1.21
N GLU A 46 8.77 4.25 -1.77
CA GLU A 46 8.90 5.10 -2.95
C GLU A 46 8.21 4.51 -4.16
N ASP A 47 8.36 3.21 -4.36
CA ASP A 47 7.74 2.51 -5.49
C ASP A 47 6.22 2.55 -5.40
N PHE A 48 5.68 2.31 -4.20
CA PHE A 48 4.24 2.38 -4.01
C PHE A 48 3.71 3.81 -4.11
N SER A 49 4.51 4.80 -3.74
CA SER A 49 4.13 6.20 -3.91
C SER A 49 3.96 6.54 -5.39
N LYS A 50 4.88 6.11 -6.21
CA LYS A 50 4.80 6.31 -7.66
C LYS A 50 3.60 5.59 -8.26
N TRP A 51 3.39 4.35 -7.80
CA TRP A 51 2.25 3.57 -8.27
C TRP A 51 0.93 4.22 -7.90
N ALA A 52 0.78 4.70 -6.67
CA ALA A 52 -0.45 5.36 -6.24
C ALA A 52 -0.76 6.58 -7.11
N LYS A 53 0.26 7.39 -7.41
CA LYS A 53 0.10 8.55 -8.30
C LYS A 53 -0.36 8.13 -9.68
N SER A 54 0.17 7.04 -10.22
CA SER A 54 -0.21 6.56 -11.54
C SER A 54 -1.67 6.11 -11.59
N GLN A 55 -2.25 5.76 -10.45
CA GLN A 55 -3.65 5.35 -10.35
C GLN A 55 -4.59 6.52 -10.03
N GLY A 56 -4.06 7.74 -9.99
CA GLY A 56 -4.87 8.91 -9.67
C GLY A 56 -5.03 9.17 -8.18
N GLY A 57 -4.31 8.44 -7.36
CA GLY A 57 -4.32 8.60 -5.91
C GLY A 57 -2.99 9.10 -5.37
N LYS A 58 -2.80 8.92 -4.09
CA LYS A 58 -1.52 9.24 -3.44
C LYS A 58 -1.47 8.51 -2.11
N ILE A 59 -0.26 8.36 -1.58
CA ILE A 59 -0.08 7.93 -0.20
C ILE A 59 -0.35 9.15 0.67
N PHE A 60 -1.37 9.09 1.52
CA PHE A 60 -1.74 10.24 2.34
C PHE A 60 -1.21 10.16 3.76
N ASP A 61 -0.70 9.02 4.19
CA ASP A 61 -0.11 8.87 5.51
C ASP A 61 0.88 7.71 5.50
N ILE A 62 1.92 7.83 6.31
CA ILE A 62 2.94 6.79 6.48
C ILE A 62 3.20 6.65 7.96
N GLU A 63 3.00 5.46 8.50
CA GLU A 63 3.37 5.13 9.85
C GLU A 63 4.61 4.24 9.83
N ASP A 64 5.72 4.75 10.32
CA ASP A 64 7.00 4.04 10.34
C ASP A 64 7.25 3.47 11.73
N ASP A 65 7.25 2.15 11.81
CA ASP A 65 7.59 1.41 13.01
C ASP A 65 8.97 0.77 12.81
N HIS A 66 9.64 0.35 13.88
CA HIS A 66 10.96 -0.26 13.75
C HIS A 66 10.95 -1.61 13.03
N ARG A 67 9.78 -2.22 12.82
CA ARG A 67 9.65 -3.51 12.13
C ARG A 67 8.97 -3.40 10.77
N MET A 68 8.17 -2.39 10.57
CA MET A 68 7.35 -2.30 9.37
C MET A 68 6.99 -0.86 9.07
N VAL A 69 6.54 -0.63 7.85
CA VAL A 69 6.00 0.66 7.42
C VAL A 69 4.58 0.44 6.96
N ARG A 70 3.67 1.29 7.40
CA ARG A 70 2.27 1.26 6.98
C ARG A 70 2.02 2.43 6.03
N LEU A 71 1.54 2.11 4.85
CA LEU A 71 1.24 3.10 3.82
C LEU A 71 -0.27 3.18 3.64
N PHE A 72 -0.83 4.37 3.77
CA PHE A 72 -2.27 4.60 3.64
C PHE A 72 -2.55 5.29 2.31
N ILE A 73 -3.25 4.61 1.44
CA ILE A 73 -3.52 5.07 0.09
C ILE A 73 -5.00 5.38 -0.11
#